data_cd0aacb0b8d38da4cb5a4e8328c2b216
#
_entry.id   cd0aacb0b8d38da4cb5a4e8328c2b216
#
_cell.length_a   1.000
_cell.length_b   1.000
_cell.length_c   1.000
_cell.angle_alpha   90.00
_cell.angle_beta   90.00
_cell.angle_gamma   90.00
#
_symmetry.space_group_name_H-M   'P 1'
#
loop_
_entity.id
_entity.type
_entity.pdbx_description
1 polymer ?
#
loop_
_entity_poly.entity_id
_entity_poly.type
_entity_poly.pdbx_seq_one_letter_code
_entity_poly.pdbx_strand_id
1 'polypeptide(L)'
;MSGVFWPIIDIEYVDFYPWVIVPPRSGPSAPFEEWDDIRSWCLEQAEDLWSEREIDPGPNGVDFVGETLFRCAEALCPPGSDHWLFLHLAHPTDTPLPVCAAIGPAEEPRHLALRALTEADDPKAVEPPVVKPFYSEHLGEGLTTFRYVTQKDSPHVLACVRYAWQVAEHEADVVVWTATEDVARIMHAAADLEELARSLAIFIP
;
A
#
# COMPACT_ATOMS: atom_id res chain seq x y z
N MET A 1 -21.64 12.61 -24.79
CA MET A 1 -20.54 12.84 -23.85
C MET A 1 -20.10 11.46 -23.38
N SER A 2 -19.04 10.90 -23.95
CA SER A 2 -18.45 9.65 -23.45
C SER A 2 -17.72 10.01 -22.16
N GLY A 3 -18.26 9.57 -21.03
CA GLY A 3 -17.55 9.63 -19.78
C GLY A 3 -16.27 8.84 -19.93
N VAL A 4 -15.14 9.45 -19.71
CA VAL A 4 -13.87 8.72 -19.57
C VAL A 4 -13.96 8.07 -18.20
N PHE A 5 -14.26 6.76 -18.17
CA PHE A 5 -14.17 5.96 -16.96
C PHE A 5 -12.69 5.73 -16.68
N TRP A 6 -12.22 6.16 -15.53
CA TRP A 6 -10.86 5.87 -15.06
C TRP A 6 -10.86 4.51 -14.38
N PRO A 7 -9.86 3.67 -14.66
CA PRO A 7 -9.70 2.42 -13.94
C PRO A 7 -9.43 2.69 -12.45
N ILE A 8 -10.00 1.84 -11.60
CA ILE A 8 -9.78 1.87 -10.15
C ILE A 8 -9.14 0.58 -9.69
N ILE A 9 -8.35 0.65 -8.62
CA ILE A 9 -7.83 -0.55 -7.97
C ILE A 9 -8.97 -1.19 -7.18
N ASP A 10 -9.16 -2.48 -7.40
CA ASP A 10 -9.98 -3.36 -6.59
C ASP A 10 -9.11 -4.40 -5.90
N ILE A 11 -9.62 -5.01 -4.86
CA ILE A 11 -8.91 -5.99 -4.05
C ILE A 11 -9.75 -7.25 -4.03
N GLU A 12 -9.35 -8.23 -4.87
CA GLU A 12 -9.97 -9.54 -4.86
C GLU A 12 -9.26 -10.45 -3.83
N TYR A 13 -10.01 -10.93 -2.83
CA TYR A 13 -9.58 -11.99 -1.91
C TYR A 13 -8.36 -11.70 -1.02
N VAL A 14 -8.27 -10.52 -0.40
CA VAL A 14 -7.40 -10.37 0.78
C VAL A 14 -8.19 -10.83 2.00
N ASP A 15 -7.68 -11.81 2.73
CA ASP A 15 -8.05 -11.92 4.14
C ASP A 15 -7.74 -10.56 4.77
N PHE A 16 -8.76 -9.84 5.22
CA PHE A 16 -8.58 -8.47 5.73
C PHE A 16 -7.53 -8.40 6.83
N TYR A 17 -7.35 -9.45 7.58
CA TYR A 17 -6.27 -9.61 8.53
C TYR A 17 -5.00 -10.10 7.78
N PRO A 18 -3.82 -9.49 7.99
CA PRO A 18 -3.46 -8.44 8.98
C PRO A 18 -3.53 -6.99 8.47
N TRP A 19 -4.41 -6.71 7.54
CA TRP A 19 -4.48 -5.41 6.86
C TRP A 19 -5.63 -4.53 7.36
N VAL A 20 -5.36 -3.24 7.58
CA VAL A 20 -6.37 -2.19 7.64
C VAL A 20 -6.29 -1.40 6.34
N ILE A 21 -7.39 -1.37 5.59
CA ILE A 21 -7.45 -0.76 4.27
C ILE A 21 -8.02 0.64 4.39
N VAL A 22 -7.17 1.65 4.29
CA VAL A 22 -7.58 3.05 4.30
C VAL A 22 -7.87 3.48 2.87
N PRO A 23 -9.11 3.86 2.55
CA PRO A 23 -9.49 4.22 1.19
C PRO A 23 -8.83 5.54 0.75
N PRO A 24 -8.69 5.79 -0.56
CA PRO A 24 -8.14 7.04 -1.06
C PRO A 24 -9.00 8.23 -0.66
N ARG A 25 -8.38 9.39 -0.45
CA ARG A 25 -9.06 10.62 -0.01
C ARG A 25 -9.67 11.42 -1.16
N SER A 26 -9.34 11.08 -2.39
CA SER A 26 -9.85 11.70 -3.61
C SER A 26 -9.91 10.68 -4.74
N GLY A 27 -10.53 11.09 -5.84
CA GLY A 27 -10.67 10.24 -7.02
C GLY A 27 -11.94 9.38 -7.01
N PRO A 28 -12.11 8.51 -8.01
CA PRO A 28 -13.34 7.72 -8.19
C PRO A 28 -13.56 6.66 -7.12
N SER A 29 -12.51 6.26 -6.41
CA SER A 29 -12.57 5.26 -5.33
C SER A 29 -12.70 5.87 -3.93
N ALA A 30 -12.82 7.21 -3.82
CA ALA A 30 -12.91 7.85 -2.51
C ALA A 30 -14.33 7.68 -1.93
N PRO A 31 -14.52 6.94 -0.84
CA PRO A 31 -15.76 6.93 -0.10
C PRO A 31 -15.81 8.20 0.75
N PHE A 32 -16.61 9.17 0.33
CA PHE A 32 -16.67 10.48 1.00
C PHE A 32 -17.19 10.37 2.45
N GLU A 33 -17.99 9.34 2.74
CA GLU A 33 -18.64 9.17 4.05
C GLU A 33 -17.64 8.75 5.14
N GLU A 34 -16.69 7.86 4.87
CA GLU A 34 -15.71 7.41 5.87
C GLU A 34 -14.73 8.51 6.27
N TRP A 35 -14.39 9.43 5.35
CA TRP A 35 -13.52 10.55 5.66
C TRP A 35 -14.17 11.67 6.45
N ASP A 36 -15.50 11.77 6.44
CA ASP A 36 -16.24 12.72 7.27
C ASP A 36 -16.14 12.36 8.77
N ASP A 37 -15.96 11.06 9.08
CA ASP A 37 -15.76 10.56 10.45
C ASP A 37 -14.65 9.50 10.54
N ILE A 38 -13.50 9.80 9.95
CA ILE A 38 -12.34 8.90 9.90
C ILE A 38 -11.87 8.43 11.29
N ARG A 39 -12.07 9.24 12.31
CA ARG A 39 -11.67 8.87 13.68
C ARG A 39 -12.55 7.75 14.24
N SER A 40 -13.87 7.84 14.08
CA SER A 40 -14.79 6.78 14.48
C SER A 40 -14.54 5.51 13.68
N TRP A 41 -14.33 5.63 12.38
CA TRP A 41 -13.94 4.50 11.54
C TRP A 41 -12.65 3.83 12.03
N CYS A 42 -11.60 4.59 12.37
CA CYS A 42 -10.36 4.02 12.93
C CYS A 42 -10.57 3.29 14.27
N LEU A 43 -11.51 3.75 15.10
CA LEU A 43 -11.86 3.05 16.34
C LEU A 43 -12.57 1.73 16.07
N GLU A 44 -13.49 1.69 15.11
CA GLU A 44 -14.16 0.45 14.67
C GLU A 44 -13.15 -0.56 14.13
N GLN A 45 -12.22 -0.11 13.27
CA GLN A 45 -11.14 -0.97 12.78
C GLN A 45 -10.23 -1.49 13.91
N ALA A 46 -10.00 -0.69 14.95
CA ALA A 46 -9.25 -1.13 16.11
C ALA A 46 -9.99 -2.20 16.92
N GLU A 47 -11.30 -2.06 17.09
CA GLU A 47 -12.14 -3.08 17.76
C GLU A 47 -12.10 -4.40 16.99
N ASP A 48 -12.22 -4.37 15.67
CA ASP A 48 -12.15 -5.53 14.80
C ASP A 48 -10.80 -6.25 14.92
N LEU A 49 -9.68 -5.52 14.86
CA LEU A 49 -8.34 -6.09 15.02
C LEU A 49 -8.15 -6.83 16.35
N TRP A 50 -8.68 -6.30 17.45
CA TRP A 50 -8.62 -6.98 18.75
C TRP A 50 -9.54 -8.19 18.82
N SER A 51 -10.74 -8.07 18.23
CA SER A 51 -11.73 -9.16 18.19
C SER A 51 -11.25 -10.35 17.39
N GLU A 52 -10.66 -10.13 16.22
CA GLU A 52 -10.11 -11.19 15.36
C GLU A 52 -8.96 -11.96 16.01
N ARG A 53 -8.24 -11.31 16.92
CA ARG A 53 -7.16 -11.96 17.68
C ARG A 53 -7.62 -12.65 18.95
N GLU A 54 -8.88 -12.50 19.34
CA GLU A 54 -9.40 -13.04 20.60
C GLU A 54 -8.57 -12.61 21.83
N ILE A 55 -7.98 -11.40 21.78
CA ILE A 55 -7.13 -10.84 22.83
C ILE A 55 -7.91 -9.71 23.52
N ASP A 56 -7.89 -9.68 24.85
CA ASP A 56 -8.45 -8.56 25.62
C ASP A 56 -7.58 -7.31 25.41
N PRO A 57 -8.14 -6.23 24.83
CA PRO A 57 -7.41 -4.99 24.61
C PRO A 57 -7.02 -4.26 25.92
N GLY A 58 -7.62 -4.66 27.04
CA GLY A 58 -7.53 -3.92 28.30
C GLY A 58 -8.21 -2.53 28.20
N PRO A 59 -8.06 -1.67 29.22
CA PRO A 59 -8.86 -0.46 29.35
C PRO A 59 -8.60 0.62 28.28
N ASN A 60 -7.49 0.58 27.57
CA ASN A 60 -7.10 1.62 26.59
C ASN A 60 -6.60 1.04 25.27
N GLY A 61 -6.67 -0.26 25.03
CA GLY A 61 -6.07 -0.89 23.85
C GLY A 61 -6.73 -0.46 22.55
N VAL A 62 -8.06 -0.38 22.52
CA VAL A 62 -8.80 0.09 21.35
C VAL A 62 -8.47 1.55 21.04
N ASP A 63 -8.52 2.43 22.04
CA ASP A 63 -8.23 3.85 21.86
C ASP A 63 -6.79 4.07 21.35
N PHE A 64 -5.82 3.31 21.87
CA PHE A 64 -4.42 3.41 21.45
C PHE A 64 -4.25 3.01 19.97
N VAL A 65 -4.84 1.88 19.57
CA VAL A 65 -4.76 1.41 18.18
C VAL A 65 -5.53 2.35 17.26
N GLY A 66 -6.76 2.74 17.61
CA GLY A 66 -7.57 3.68 16.84
C GLY A 66 -6.87 5.03 16.60
N GLU A 67 -6.25 5.60 17.64
CA GLU A 67 -5.47 6.84 17.49
C GLU A 67 -4.22 6.64 16.61
N THR A 68 -3.59 5.47 16.67
CA THR A 68 -2.43 5.13 15.82
C THR A 68 -2.85 5.03 14.35
N LEU A 69 -3.93 4.33 14.05
CA LEU A 69 -4.51 4.23 12.70
C LEU A 69 -4.89 5.61 12.17
N PHE A 70 -5.58 6.41 13.00
CA PHE A 70 -5.97 7.78 12.63
C PHE A 70 -4.76 8.64 12.25
N ARG A 71 -3.69 8.61 13.05
CA ARG A 71 -2.46 9.37 12.74
C ARG A 71 -1.79 8.90 11.46
N CYS A 72 -1.76 7.58 11.20
CA CYS A 72 -1.25 7.04 9.96
C CYS A 72 -2.09 7.50 8.76
N ALA A 73 -3.42 7.42 8.85
CA ALA A 73 -4.31 7.86 7.79
C ALA A 73 -4.12 9.36 7.47
N GLU A 74 -4.14 10.23 8.48
CA GLU A 74 -3.94 11.67 8.29
C GLU A 74 -2.55 12.03 7.73
N ALA A 75 -1.50 11.33 8.16
CA ALA A 75 -0.14 11.62 7.72
C ALA A 75 0.15 11.11 6.30
N LEU A 76 -0.40 9.96 5.92
CA LEU A 76 -0.06 9.26 4.68
C LEU A 76 -1.11 9.43 3.59
N CYS A 77 -2.33 9.85 3.93
CA CYS A 77 -3.39 10.22 2.99
C CYS A 77 -3.80 11.68 3.19
N PRO A 78 -2.94 12.67 2.87
CA PRO A 78 -3.31 14.09 2.95
C PRO A 78 -4.45 14.42 1.98
N PRO A 79 -5.17 15.55 2.17
CA PRO A 79 -6.20 15.97 1.24
C PRO A 79 -5.73 15.96 -0.21
N GLY A 80 -6.48 15.31 -1.09
CA GLY A 80 -6.15 15.16 -2.51
C GLY A 80 -5.35 13.90 -2.85
N SER A 81 -5.04 13.03 -1.88
CA SER A 81 -4.43 11.73 -2.16
C SER A 81 -5.40 10.82 -2.93
N ASP A 82 -4.91 10.24 -3.99
CA ASP A 82 -5.63 9.33 -4.90
C ASP A 82 -5.13 7.88 -4.82
N HIS A 83 -4.23 7.59 -3.88
CA HIS A 83 -3.69 6.26 -3.64
C HIS A 83 -4.39 5.56 -2.48
N TRP A 84 -4.44 4.24 -2.53
CA TRP A 84 -4.83 3.37 -1.44
C TRP A 84 -3.70 3.27 -0.41
N LEU A 85 -4.06 3.25 0.86
CA LEU A 85 -3.15 2.98 1.95
C LEU A 85 -3.58 1.71 2.67
N PHE A 86 -2.66 0.77 2.79
CA PHE A 86 -2.80 -0.46 3.57
C PHE A 86 -1.87 -0.36 4.77
N LEU A 87 -2.39 -0.65 5.94
CA LEU A 87 -1.61 -0.67 7.17
C LEU A 87 -1.50 -2.13 7.64
N HIS A 88 -0.30 -2.70 7.55
CA HIS A 88 -0.05 -4.06 8.03
C HIS A 88 0.21 -4.06 9.54
N LEU A 89 -0.61 -4.84 10.27
CA LEU A 89 -0.50 -5.04 11.72
C LEU A 89 -0.60 -6.54 12.02
N ALA A 90 0.54 -7.22 12.15
CA ALA A 90 0.57 -8.62 12.57
C ALA A 90 0.05 -8.80 14.02
N HIS A 91 0.12 -7.76 14.84
CA HIS A 91 -0.51 -7.67 16.15
C HIS A 91 -1.07 -6.25 16.35
N PRO A 92 -2.23 -6.06 17.03
CA PRO A 92 -2.82 -4.73 17.20
C PRO A 92 -1.89 -3.66 17.79
N THR A 93 -0.97 -4.05 18.67
CA THR A 93 0.00 -3.13 19.29
C THR A 93 1.27 -2.90 18.47
N ASP A 94 1.40 -3.51 17.32
CA ASP A 94 2.57 -3.29 16.45
C ASP A 94 2.55 -1.87 15.87
N THR A 95 3.72 -1.36 15.54
CA THR A 95 3.82 -0.16 14.69
C THR A 95 3.31 -0.54 13.29
N PRO A 96 2.31 0.12 12.72
CA PRO A 96 1.83 -0.20 11.39
C PRO A 96 2.94 -0.10 10.34
N LEU A 97 3.01 -1.07 9.41
CA LEU A 97 3.82 -0.94 8.21
C LEU A 97 2.93 -0.38 7.10
N PRO A 98 3.13 0.86 6.65
CA PRO A 98 2.33 1.43 5.59
C PRO A 98 2.74 0.87 4.23
N VAL A 99 1.75 0.50 3.43
CA VAL A 99 1.89 0.10 2.04
C VAL A 99 0.93 0.93 1.21
N CYS A 100 1.43 1.59 0.19
CA CYS A 100 0.59 2.39 -0.70
C CYS A 100 0.41 1.67 -2.04
N ALA A 101 -0.75 1.86 -2.68
CA ALA A 101 -0.99 1.45 -4.05
C ALA A 101 -1.64 2.57 -4.85
N ALA A 102 -1.17 2.77 -6.07
CA ALA A 102 -1.70 3.78 -6.98
C ALA A 102 -1.83 3.22 -8.40
N ILE A 103 -2.75 3.82 -9.15
CA ILE A 103 -2.95 3.56 -10.56
C ILE A 103 -2.80 4.88 -11.33
N GLY A 104 -2.15 4.80 -12.48
CA GLY A 104 -1.96 5.94 -13.38
C GLY A 104 -2.04 5.52 -14.84
N PRO A 105 -1.98 6.47 -15.77
CA PRO A 105 -1.93 6.17 -17.19
C PRO A 105 -0.63 5.43 -17.54
N ALA A 106 -0.72 4.45 -18.43
CA ALA A 106 0.45 3.69 -18.87
C ALA A 106 1.46 4.56 -19.60
N GLU A 107 2.73 4.41 -19.24
CA GLU A 107 3.85 5.08 -19.91
C GLU A 107 4.58 4.11 -20.86
N GLU A 108 5.02 4.65 -22.00
CA GLU A 108 5.80 3.89 -22.99
C GLU A 108 7.25 4.40 -23.08
N PRO A 109 8.22 3.54 -23.38
CA PRO A 109 8.07 2.09 -23.64
C PRO A 109 7.97 1.28 -22.32
N ARG A 110 7.13 0.24 -22.33
CA ARG A 110 6.77 -0.60 -21.17
C ARG A 110 7.95 -0.98 -20.26
N HIS A 111 9.05 -1.49 -20.83
CA HIS A 111 10.19 -1.96 -20.06
C HIS A 111 10.91 -0.84 -19.30
N LEU A 112 10.89 0.40 -19.81
CA LEU A 112 11.45 1.57 -19.12
C LEU A 112 10.48 2.07 -18.06
N ALA A 113 9.17 2.11 -18.34
CA ALA A 113 8.15 2.50 -17.38
C ALA A 113 8.16 1.58 -16.14
N LEU A 114 8.16 0.26 -16.32
CA LEU A 114 8.24 -0.69 -15.22
C LEU A 114 9.52 -0.53 -14.37
N ARG A 115 10.66 -0.27 -15.00
CA ARG A 115 11.92 -0.02 -14.29
C ARG A 115 11.88 1.31 -13.52
N ALA A 116 11.26 2.36 -14.11
CA ALA A 116 11.10 3.66 -13.45
C ALA A 116 10.14 3.56 -12.26
N LEU A 117 8.98 2.93 -12.44
CA LEU A 117 7.98 2.72 -11.39
C LEU A 117 8.51 1.93 -10.19
N THR A 118 9.32 0.91 -10.47
CA THR A 118 9.97 0.11 -9.42
C THR A 118 11.26 0.73 -8.90
N GLU A 119 11.72 1.87 -9.48
CA GLU A 119 13.01 2.49 -9.14
C GLU A 119 14.18 1.50 -9.22
N ALA A 120 14.12 0.61 -10.23
CA ALA A 120 15.08 -0.47 -10.44
C ALA A 120 16.52 0.03 -10.71
N ASP A 121 16.65 1.27 -11.16
CA ASP A 121 17.94 1.91 -11.49
C ASP A 121 18.20 3.13 -10.60
N ASP A 122 17.68 3.16 -9.37
CA ASP A 122 17.83 4.30 -8.47
C ASP A 122 19.30 4.58 -8.12
N PRO A 123 19.87 5.71 -8.57
CA PRO A 123 21.26 6.06 -8.29
C PRO A 123 21.51 6.43 -6.82
N LYS A 124 20.45 6.61 -6.02
CA LYS A 124 20.52 6.90 -4.58
C LYS A 124 20.50 5.65 -3.72
N ALA A 125 20.32 4.49 -4.34
CA ALA A 125 20.37 3.23 -3.61
C ALA A 125 21.77 3.01 -3.04
N VAL A 126 21.84 2.55 -1.77
CA VAL A 126 23.10 2.26 -1.06
C VAL A 126 23.88 1.15 -1.73
N GLU A 127 23.16 0.20 -2.32
CA GLU A 127 23.69 -0.90 -3.13
C GLU A 127 22.77 -1.13 -4.34
N PRO A 128 23.22 -1.82 -5.40
CA PRO A 128 22.36 -2.07 -6.55
C PRO A 128 21.04 -2.72 -6.15
N PRO A 129 19.89 -2.18 -6.61
CA PRO A 129 18.58 -2.75 -6.29
C PRO A 129 18.48 -4.22 -6.74
N VAL A 130 17.87 -5.05 -5.92
CA VAL A 130 17.50 -6.42 -6.29
C VAL A 130 16.22 -6.37 -7.09
N VAL A 131 16.30 -6.65 -8.38
CA VAL A 131 15.16 -6.61 -9.32
C VAL A 131 14.78 -8.02 -9.71
N LYS A 132 13.48 -8.36 -9.63
CA LYS A 132 12.96 -9.68 -10.04
C LYS A 132 11.68 -9.54 -10.86
N PRO A 133 11.40 -10.45 -11.80
CA PRO A 133 10.09 -10.60 -12.37
C PRO A 133 9.07 -10.92 -11.27
N PHE A 134 7.86 -10.38 -11.42
CA PHE A 134 6.74 -10.64 -10.53
C PHE A 134 5.48 -10.87 -11.37
N TYR A 135 4.64 -11.81 -10.97
CA TYR A 135 3.43 -12.16 -11.70
C TYR A 135 2.22 -12.10 -10.76
N SER A 136 1.14 -11.48 -11.24
CA SER A 136 -0.19 -11.51 -10.64
C SER A 136 -1.18 -12.10 -11.64
N GLU A 137 -2.15 -12.88 -11.18
CA GLU A 137 -3.20 -13.42 -12.04
C GLU A 137 -4.07 -12.32 -12.66
N HIS A 138 -4.26 -11.22 -11.93
CA HIS A 138 -5.13 -10.10 -12.34
C HIS A 138 -4.40 -9.02 -13.15
N LEU A 139 -3.14 -8.76 -12.84
CA LEU A 139 -2.37 -7.67 -13.46
C LEU A 139 -1.30 -8.17 -14.46
N GLY A 140 -1.07 -9.49 -14.51
CA GLY A 140 -0.13 -10.12 -15.41
C GLY A 140 1.33 -9.97 -14.99
N GLU A 141 2.23 -9.87 -15.97
CA GLU A 141 3.67 -9.74 -15.74
C GLU A 141 4.06 -8.33 -15.27
N GLY A 142 4.87 -8.26 -14.24
CA GLY A 142 5.39 -7.05 -13.65
C GLY A 142 6.82 -7.22 -13.14
N LEU A 143 7.27 -6.25 -12.35
CA LEU A 143 8.56 -6.27 -11.67
C LEU A 143 8.38 -6.02 -10.17
N THR A 144 9.27 -6.61 -9.38
CA THR A 144 9.46 -6.22 -7.98
C THR A 144 10.90 -5.79 -7.75
N THR A 145 11.07 -4.82 -6.86
CA THR A 145 12.39 -4.39 -6.39
C THR A 145 12.46 -4.35 -4.88
N PHE A 146 13.64 -4.72 -4.37
CA PHE A 146 14.05 -4.46 -3.01
C PHE A 146 15.34 -3.63 -3.03
N ARG A 147 15.38 -2.55 -2.26
CA ARG A 147 16.54 -1.67 -2.21
C ARG A 147 16.66 -0.97 -0.87
N TYR A 148 17.86 -0.48 -0.57
CA TYR A 148 18.14 0.40 0.53
C TYR A 148 18.44 1.80 0.03
N VAL A 149 17.81 2.81 0.63
CA VAL A 149 18.05 4.22 0.30
C VAL A 149 18.36 5.02 1.55
N THR A 150 19.25 6.00 1.43
CA THR A 150 19.47 6.96 2.50
C THR A 150 18.41 8.04 2.46
N GLN A 151 17.83 8.36 3.60
CA GLN A 151 16.91 9.47 3.71
C GLN A 151 17.69 10.79 3.63
N LYS A 152 17.17 11.76 2.88
CA LYS A 152 17.80 13.07 2.73
C LYS A 152 17.92 13.74 4.11
N ASP A 153 19.12 14.23 4.41
CA ASP A 153 19.44 14.94 5.65
C ASP A 153 19.26 14.09 6.95
N SER A 154 19.29 12.76 6.82
CA SER A 154 19.19 11.81 7.91
C SER A 154 20.25 10.70 7.78
N PRO A 155 20.79 10.17 8.89
CA PRO A 155 21.68 9.00 8.86
C PRO A 155 20.90 7.68 8.65
N HIS A 156 19.58 7.74 8.62
CA HIS A 156 18.74 6.56 8.52
C HIS A 156 18.72 5.98 7.11
N VAL A 157 18.70 4.66 7.06
CA VAL A 157 18.55 3.89 5.83
C VAL A 157 17.16 3.29 5.82
N LEU A 158 16.44 3.51 4.72
CA LEU A 158 15.13 2.90 4.50
C LEU A 158 15.31 1.64 3.65
N ALA A 159 14.70 0.55 4.08
CA ALA A 159 14.43 -0.59 3.23
C ALA A 159 13.13 -0.31 2.47
N CYS A 160 13.18 -0.46 1.15
CA CYS A 160 12.06 -0.17 0.26
C CYS A 160 11.73 -1.40 -0.58
N VAL A 161 10.43 -1.70 -0.69
CA VAL A 161 9.91 -2.70 -1.62
C VAL A 161 8.95 -2.02 -2.58
N ARG A 162 9.03 -2.36 -3.86
CA ARG A 162 8.07 -1.93 -4.88
C ARG A 162 7.65 -3.09 -5.76
N TYR A 163 6.40 -3.06 -6.18
CA TYR A 163 5.84 -3.89 -7.24
C TYR A 163 5.24 -2.96 -8.27
N ALA A 164 5.39 -3.27 -9.56
CA ALA A 164 4.74 -2.50 -10.61
C ALA A 164 4.31 -3.39 -11.77
N TRP A 165 3.19 -3.02 -12.37
CA TRP A 165 2.64 -3.63 -13.57
C TRP A 165 2.22 -2.57 -14.55
N GLN A 166 2.31 -2.91 -15.82
CA GLN A 166 1.67 -2.17 -16.89
C GLN A 166 0.58 -3.05 -17.49
N VAL A 167 -0.67 -2.66 -17.27
CA VAL A 167 -1.85 -3.42 -17.67
C VAL A 167 -2.34 -2.88 -19.01
N ALA A 168 -1.87 -3.49 -20.10
CA ALA A 168 -2.11 -3.02 -21.46
C ALA A 168 -3.60 -2.94 -21.82
N GLU A 169 -4.42 -3.86 -21.31
CA GLU A 169 -5.86 -3.90 -21.54
C GLU A 169 -6.58 -2.64 -21.03
N HIS A 170 -6.03 -2.01 -19.99
CA HIS A 170 -6.59 -0.83 -19.34
C HIS A 170 -5.78 0.44 -19.60
N GLU A 171 -4.71 0.35 -20.41
CA GLU A 171 -3.77 1.47 -20.61
C GLU A 171 -3.31 2.10 -19.30
N ALA A 172 -3.04 1.25 -18.28
CA ALA A 172 -2.78 1.68 -16.93
C ALA A 172 -1.49 1.09 -16.37
N ASP A 173 -0.80 1.89 -15.56
CA ASP A 173 0.31 1.48 -14.70
C ASP A 173 -0.18 1.35 -13.27
N VAL A 174 0.14 0.24 -12.61
CA VAL A 174 -0.15 0.00 -11.19
C VAL A 174 1.16 -0.09 -10.45
N VAL A 175 1.26 0.59 -9.31
CA VAL A 175 2.42 0.53 -8.43
C VAL A 175 2.01 0.31 -6.98
N VAL A 176 2.72 -0.59 -6.30
CA VAL A 176 2.61 -0.82 -4.85
C VAL A 176 3.97 -0.54 -4.24
N TRP A 177 4.00 0.19 -3.12
CA TRP A 177 5.28 0.48 -2.47
C TRP A 177 5.15 0.58 -0.95
N THR A 178 6.25 0.24 -0.30
CA THR A 178 6.46 0.45 1.12
C THR A 178 7.91 0.84 1.40
N ALA A 179 8.13 1.55 2.49
CA ALA A 179 9.45 1.90 2.99
C ALA A 179 9.44 1.98 4.52
N THR A 180 10.49 1.46 5.16
CA THR A 180 10.66 1.52 6.61
C THR A 180 12.14 1.50 7.00
N GLU A 181 12.47 2.06 8.15
CA GLU A 181 13.80 1.92 8.78
C GLU A 181 13.98 0.53 9.43
N ASP A 182 12.86 -0.13 9.75
CA ASP A 182 12.86 -1.47 10.34
C ASP A 182 12.85 -2.55 9.25
N VAL A 183 14.04 -2.99 8.85
CA VAL A 183 14.21 -4.06 7.86
C VAL A 183 13.55 -5.37 8.30
N ALA A 184 13.60 -5.69 9.59
CA ALA A 184 12.99 -6.92 10.12
C ALA A 184 11.48 -6.92 9.89
N ARG A 185 10.86 -5.74 9.96
CA ARG A 185 9.42 -5.57 9.69
C ARG A 185 9.03 -5.94 8.26
N ILE A 186 9.80 -5.48 7.26
CA ILE A 186 9.57 -5.90 5.87
C ILE A 186 9.76 -7.41 5.71
N MET A 187 10.79 -7.97 6.34
CA MET A 187 11.05 -9.40 6.24
C MET A 187 9.94 -10.25 6.85
N HIS A 188 9.37 -9.82 7.97
CA HIS A 188 8.23 -10.49 8.59
C HIS A 188 6.94 -10.36 7.77
N ALA A 189 6.71 -9.20 7.15
CA ALA A 189 5.55 -8.94 6.32
C ALA A 189 5.70 -9.43 4.87
N ALA A 190 6.83 -10.04 4.48
CA ALA A 190 7.15 -10.31 3.07
C ALA A 190 6.11 -11.19 2.37
N ALA A 191 5.60 -12.22 3.03
CA ALA A 191 4.57 -13.10 2.46
C ALA A 191 3.25 -12.36 2.27
N ASP A 192 2.82 -11.59 3.27
CA ASP A 192 1.58 -10.82 3.25
C ASP A 192 1.67 -9.69 2.20
N LEU A 193 2.85 -9.07 2.04
CA LEU A 193 3.10 -8.07 0.98
C LEU A 193 2.99 -8.68 -0.43
N GLU A 194 3.52 -9.88 -0.64
CA GLU A 194 3.38 -10.58 -1.91
C GLU A 194 1.93 -10.99 -2.18
N GLU A 195 1.20 -11.44 -1.15
CA GLU A 195 -0.21 -11.79 -1.24
C GLU A 195 -1.05 -10.56 -1.57
N LEU A 196 -0.89 -9.45 -0.85
CA LEU A 196 -1.55 -8.18 -1.16
C LEU A 196 -1.25 -7.75 -2.61
N ALA A 197 0.01 -7.77 -3.02
CA ALA A 197 0.39 -7.38 -4.37
C ALA A 197 -0.22 -8.27 -5.47
N ARG A 198 -0.46 -9.57 -5.20
CA ARG A 198 -1.10 -10.51 -6.12
C ARG A 198 -2.62 -10.37 -6.18
N SER A 199 -3.26 -9.94 -5.09
CA SER A 199 -4.71 -9.79 -4.98
C SER A 199 -5.27 -8.51 -5.60
N LEU A 200 -4.39 -7.57 -5.96
CA LEU A 200 -4.83 -6.34 -6.62
C LEU A 200 -5.35 -6.63 -8.02
N ALA A 201 -6.50 -6.05 -8.34
CA ALA A 201 -7.13 -6.09 -9.66
C ALA A 201 -7.47 -4.67 -10.12
N ILE A 202 -7.77 -4.53 -11.40
CA ILE A 202 -8.31 -3.29 -11.97
C ILE A 202 -9.78 -3.50 -12.25
N PHE A 203 -10.59 -2.59 -11.77
CA PHE A 203 -12.01 -2.53 -12.07
C PHE A 203 -12.33 -1.26 -12.86
N ILE A 204 -13.19 -1.40 -13.86
CA ILE A 204 -13.76 -0.26 -14.61
C ILE A 204 -15.25 -0.20 -14.25
N PRO A 205 -15.69 0.84 -13.53
CA PRO A 205 -17.08 0.97 -13.07
C PRO A 205 -18.08 1.18 -14.22
#